data_85003a4b3394958c98c7b2192b0dd771
#
_entry.id   85003a4b3394958c98c7b2192b0dd771
#
_cell.length_a   1.000
_cell.length_b   1.000
_cell.length_c   1.000
_cell.angle_alpha   90.00
_cell.angle_beta   90.00
_cell.angle_gamma   90.00
#
_symmetry.space_group_name_H-M   'P 1'
#
loop_
_entity.id
_entity.type
_entity.pdbx_description
1 polymer ?
#
loop_
_entity_poly.entity_id
_entity_poly.type
_entity_poly.pdbx_seq_one_letter_code
_entity_poly.pdbx_strand_id
1 'polypeptide(L)'
;MKQVRLTGDFSLSQVIFGCMRIVQSGISQDELMKLTKKCLDLGIDSFDHAPVYGGFTCEKVFGDAVLRRDPAMRGQMKIVTKTGIVPGGRKGNDRVYYDARKASILAEMDESLQRLGTDHVDLLLVHRPDPLADPAGTADALDTLIAQGKALHVGVSNYTPAQMNALQKHLKAPIATNQLEFSVKAVDNFFNGVSDDLFARGMKPMAWSPLGGGSVFTGEDEQSVRIRAAVRKLADRYGVEMDTIMYAWLFRHPLEIMAVTGTMNEKRIEYAAQATEIEIAHNEWYEIAAASRGFDVP
;
A
#
# COMPACT_ATOMS: atom_id res chain seq x y z
N MET A 1 -15.51 7.91 -4.56
CA MET A 1 -14.13 7.56 -4.04
C MET A 1 -13.35 8.85 -3.80
N LYS A 2 -12.83 9.04 -2.60
CA LYS A 2 -11.99 10.20 -2.26
C LYS A 2 -10.60 10.05 -2.89
N GLN A 3 -10.06 11.16 -3.41
CA GLN A 3 -8.67 11.28 -3.82
C GLN A 3 -7.85 11.92 -2.69
N VAL A 4 -6.76 11.28 -2.29
CA VAL A 4 -5.87 11.75 -1.24
C VAL A 4 -4.64 12.39 -1.87
N ARG A 5 -4.48 13.69 -1.64
CA ARG A 5 -3.37 14.48 -2.18
C ARG A 5 -2.09 14.20 -1.40
N LEU A 6 -1.02 13.82 -2.10
CA LEU A 6 0.29 13.50 -1.50
C LEU A 6 1.29 14.65 -1.64
N THR A 7 1.58 15.07 -2.86
CA THR A 7 2.54 16.15 -3.15
C THR A 7 2.18 16.85 -4.46
N GLY A 8 2.35 18.17 -4.52
CA GLY A 8 1.97 18.94 -5.71
C GLY A 8 0.53 18.63 -6.13
N ASP A 9 0.32 18.24 -7.38
CA ASP A 9 -0.97 17.81 -7.92
C ASP A 9 -1.15 16.29 -7.94
N PHE A 10 -0.18 15.55 -7.38
CA PHE A 10 -0.24 14.09 -7.32
C PHE A 10 -1.15 13.60 -6.20
N SER A 11 -2.09 12.74 -6.54
CA SER A 11 -3.02 12.10 -5.61
C SER A 11 -3.16 10.62 -5.94
N LEU A 12 -3.57 9.83 -4.94
CA LEU A 12 -3.99 8.45 -5.08
C LEU A 12 -5.42 8.29 -4.56
N SER A 13 -6.16 7.29 -5.06
CA SER A 13 -7.45 6.92 -4.48
C SER A 13 -7.29 6.43 -3.03
N GLN A 14 -8.24 6.76 -2.15
CA GLN A 14 -8.18 6.37 -0.74
C GLN A 14 -8.19 4.84 -0.55
N VAL A 15 -8.83 4.11 -1.45
CA VAL A 15 -8.67 2.66 -1.61
C VAL A 15 -7.73 2.43 -2.78
N ILE A 16 -6.70 1.60 -2.57
CA ILE A 16 -5.69 1.23 -3.57
C ILE A 16 -5.83 -0.26 -3.84
N PHE A 17 -5.86 -0.66 -5.10
CA PHE A 17 -5.90 -2.07 -5.46
C PHE A 17 -4.51 -2.71 -5.37
N GLY A 18 -4.33 -3.62 -4.40
CA GLY A 18 -3.07 -4.33 -4.16
C GLY A 18 -2.93 -5.60 -5.02
N CYS A 19 -1.91 -5.64 -5.84
CA CYS A 19 -1.67 -6.69 -6.84
C CYS A 19 -0.90 -7.92 -6.31
N MET A 20 -0.56 -7.97 -5.01
CA MET A 20 0.27 -9.03 -4.43
C MET A 20 -0.29 -10.44 -4.62
N ARG A 21 -1.62 -10.58 -4.57
CA ARG A 21 -2.30 -11.89 -4.58
C ARG A 21 -2.82 -12.32 -5.95
N ILE A 22 -2.54 -11.59 -7.03
CA ILE A 22 -3.01 -11.91 -8.39
C ILE A 22 -2.67 -13.36 -8.74
N VAL A 23 -1.42 -13.76 -8.64
CA VAL A 23 -0.98 -15.12 -8.99
C VAL A 23 -1.51 -16.15 -8.01
N GLN A 24 -1.46 -15.85 -6.70
CA GLN A 24 -1.94 -16.77 -5.66
C GLN A 24 -3.44 -17.08 -5.77
N SER A 25 -4.24 -16.12 -6.23
CA SER A 25 -5.68 -16.28 -6.38
C SER A 25 -6.09 -17.18 -7.54
N GLY A 26 -5.20 -17.40 -8.51
CA GLY A 26 -5.51 -18.13 -9.73
C GLY A 26 -6.46 -17.38 -10.69
N ILE A 27 -6.66 -16.06 -10.49
CA ILE A 27 -7.54 -15.24 -11.35
C ILE A 27 -7.08 -15.29 -12.81
N SER A 28 -7.99 -15.51 -13.73
CA SER A 28 -7.69 -15.47 -15.16
C SER A 28 -7.43 -14.04 -15.64
N GLN A 29 -6.77 -13.90 -16.81
CA GLN A 29 -6.52 -12.58 -17.39
C GLN A 29 -7.81 -11.81 -17.71
N ASP A 30 -8.88 -12.50 -18.12
CA ASP A 30 -10.17 -11.87 -18.42
C ASP A 30 -10.87 -11.39 -17.16
N GLU A 31 -10.84 -12.19 -16.10
CA GLU A 31 -11.37 -11.79 -14.78
C GLU A 31 -10.56 -10.63 -14.18
N LEU A 32 -9.23 -10.65 -14.31
CA LEU A 32 -8.38 -9.54 -13.83
C LEU A 32 -8.68 -8.26 -14.60
N MET A 33 -8.87 -8.31 -15.91
CA MET A 33 -9.29 -7.17 -16.72
C MET A 33 -10.65 -6.62 -16.27
N LYS A 34 -11.64 -7.49 -16.04
CA LYS A 34 -12.96 -7.09 -15.53
C LYS A 34 -12.85 -6.45 -14.16
N LEU A 35 -12.09 -7.06 -13.25
CA LEU A 35 -11.90 -6.54 -11.90
C LEU A 35 -11.19 -5.18 -11.90
N THR A 36 -10.20 -5.00 -12.79
CA THR A 36 -9.52 -3.72 -12.97
C THR A 36 -10.50 -2.63 -13.47
N LYS A 37 -11.34 -2.94 -14.43
CA LYS A 37 -12.39 -2.01 -14.90
C LYS A 37 -13.38 -1.69 -13.79
N LYS A 38 -13.80 -2.69 -13.01
CA LYS A 38 -14.66 -2.48 -11.85
C LYS A 38 -14.00 -1.55 -10.80
N CYS A 39 -12.70 -1.68 -10.56
CA CYS A 39 -11.97 -0.74 -9.70
C CYS A 39 -12.08 0.70 -10.22
N LEU A 40 -11.81 0.90 -11.50
CA LEU A 40 -11.93 2.23 -12.14
C LEU A 40 -13.36 2.79 -12.07
N ASP A 41 -14.39 1.97 -12.30
CA ASP A 41 -15.79 2.36 -12.19
C ASP A 41 -16.17 2.80 -10.76
N LEU A 42 -15.52 2.22 -9.73
CA LEU A 42 -15.66 2.62 -8.33
C LEU A 42 -14.78 3.85 -7.96
N GLY A 43 -14.01 4.38 -8.92
CA GLY A 43 -13.05 5.46 -8.72
C GLY A 43 -11.76 5.04 -8.02
N ILE A 44 -11.48 3.73 -7.94
CA ILE A 44 -10.19 3.19 -7.48
C ILE A 44 -9.25 3.19 -8.68
N ASP A 45 -8.43 4.24 -8.78
CA ASP A 45 -7.53 4.47 -9.91
C ASP A 45 -6.06 4.10 -9.60
N SER A 46 -5.78 3.69 -8.37
CA SER A 46 -4.43 3.43 -7.88
C SER A 46 -4.19 1.94 -7.68
N PHE A 47 -3.07 1.43 -8.23
CA PHE A 47 -2.71 0.01 -8.27
C PHE A 47 -1.32 -0.20 -7.68
N ASP A 48 -1.24 -1.00 -6.60
CA ASP A 48 0.00 -1.21 -5.83
C ASP A 48 0.66 -2.54 -6.22
N HIS A 49 1.82 -2.45 -6.80
CA HIS A 49 2.68 -3.55 -7.23
C HIS A 49 3.97 -3.64 -6.41
N ALA A 50 4.70 -4.72 -6.61
CA ALA A 50 6.13 -4.84 -6.27
C ALA A 50 6.75 -5.97 -7.10
N PRO A 51 8.05 -5.87 -7.46
CA PRO A 51 8.75 -6.92 -8.19
C PRO A 51 8.64 -8.28 -7.51
N VAL A 52 8.83 -8.32 -6.19
CA VAL A 52 8.85 -9.55 -5.38
C VAL A 52 7.51 -10.29 -5.34
N TYR A 53 6.40 -9.64 -5.69
CA TYR A 53 5.07 -10.24 -5.62
C TYR A 53 4.91 -11.43 -6.58
N GLY A 54 4.35 -12.52 -6.08
CA GLY A 54 4.15 -13.75 -6.84
C GLY A 54 5.46 -14.34 -7.43
N GLY A 55 6.61 -14.15 -6.74
CA GLY A 55 7.90 -14.60 -7.25
C GLY A 55 8.31 -13.89 -8.55
N PHE A 56 8.12 -12.57 -8.64
CA PHE A 56 8.38 -11.72 -9.82
C PHE A 56 7.42 -11.90 -11.00
N THR A 57 6.23 -12.42 -10.76
CA THR A 57 5.28 -12.71 -11.84
C THR A 57 4.06 -11.79 -11.81
N CYS A 58 3.66 -11.22 -10.65
CA CYS A 58 2.45 -10.40 -10.56
C CYS A 58 2.48 -9.17 -11.48
N GLU A 59 3.60 -8.44 -11.57
CA GLU A 59 3.74 -7.31 -12.50
C GLU A 59 3.54 -7.74 -13.95
N LYS A 60 4.15 -8.88 -14.35
CA LYS A 60 3.99 -9.40 -15.71
C LYS A 60 2.57 -9.84 -15.99
N VAL A 61 1.92 -10.54 -15.07
CA VAL A 61 0.53 -10.99 -15.22
C VAL A 61 -0.41 -9.80 -15.36
N PHE A 62 -0.24 -8.75 -14.56
CA PHE A 62 -1.01 -7.52 -14.70
C PHE A 62 -0.72 -6.80 -16.01
N GLY A 63 0.55 -6.66 -16.39
CA GLY A 63 0.97 -6.06 -17.64
C GLY A 63 0.37 -6.77 -18.86
N ASP A 64 0.40 -8.11 -18.88
CA ASP A 64 -0.15 -8.90 -19.98
C ASP A 64 -1.68 -8.86 -20.01
N ALA A 65 -2.33 -8.93 -18.83
CA ALA A 65 -3.79 -8.98 -18.75
C ALA A 65 -4.47 -7.62 -18.98
N VAL A 66 -3.80 -6.51 -18.65
CA VAL A 66 -4.40 -5.18 -18.65
C VAL A 66 -3.69 -4.24 -19.62
N LEU A 67 -2.44 -3.85 -19.35
CA LEU A 67 -1.78 -2.74 -20.03
C LEU A 67 -1.41 -3.06 -21.48
N ARG A 68 -1.00 -4.31 -21.79
CA ARG A 68 -0.71 -4.72 -23.18
C ARG A 68 -1.97 -5.03 -23.99
N ARG A 69 -3.06 -5.44 -23.32
CA ARG A 69 -4.34 -5.71 -23.99
C ARG A 69 -5.11 -4.42 -24.30
N ASP A 70 -5.00 -3.42 -23.42
CA ASP A 70 -5.65 -2.12 -23.59
C ASP A 70 -4.73 -1.00 -23.09
N PRO A 71 -3.79 -0.53 -23.96
CA PRO A 71 -2.83 0.50 -23.57
C PRO A 71 -3.49 1.83 -23.14
N ALA A 72 -4.71 2.11 -23.58
CA ALA A 72 -5.43 3.33 -23.20
C ALA A 72 -5.78 3.37 -21.71
N MET A 73 -5.86 2.21 -21.05
CA MET A 73 -6.10 2.14 -19.61
C MET A 73 -4.95 2.72 -18.78
N ARG A 74 -3.72 2.75 -19.32
CA ARG A 74 -2.57 3.33 -18.57
C ARG A 74 -2.83 4.77 -18.14
N GLY A 75 -3.44 5.57 -18.98
CA GLY A 75 -3.78 6.98 -18.69
C GLY A 75 -4.90 7.16 -17.65
N GLN A 76 -5.60 6.09 -17.29
CA GLN A 76 -6.67 6.10 -16.27
C GLN A 76 -6.19 5.62 -14.91
N MET A 77 -4.92 5.22 -14.80
CA MET A 77 -4.36 4.55 -13.63
C MET A 77 -3.20 5.32 -13.04
N LYS A 78 -3.04 5.17 -11.71
CA LYS A 78 -1.82 5.49 -10.96
C LYS A 78 -1.15 4.17 -10.60
N ILE A 79 0.01 3.90 -11.17
CA ILE A 79 0.78 2.69 -10.90
C ILE A 79 1.82 2.98 -9.83
N VAL A 80 1.75 2.24 -8.73
CA VAL A 80 2.74 2.22 -7.68
C VAL A 80 3.53 0.92 -7.82
N THR A 81 4.87 0.98 -7.80
CA THR A 81 5.70 -0.21 -7.62
C THR A 81 6.81 0.05 -6.61
N LYS A 82 7.62 -0.94 -6.35
CA LYS A 82 8.62 -0.89 -5.28
C LYS A 82 9.96 -1.41 -5.77
N THR A 83 11.02 -1.22 -4.95
CA THR A 83 12.38 -1.72 -5.23
C THR A 83 13.09 -2.09 -3.93
N GLY A 84 14.13 -2.90 -4.02
CA GLY A 84 15.07 -3.13 -2.92
C GLY A 84 14.84 -4.39 -2.11
N ILE A 85 13.95 -5.32 -2.48
CA ILE A 85 13.88 -6.66 -1.88
C ILE A 85 14.40 -7.69 -2.86
N VAL A 86 15.45 -8.40 -2.48
CA VAL A 86 16.01 -9.53 -3.25
C VAL A 86 15.65 -10.83 -2.52
N PRO A 87 14.72 -11.65 -3.05
CA PRO A 87 14.35 -12.92 -2.43
C PRO A 87 15.45 -13.99 -2.62
N GLY A 88 15.41 -15.00 -1.76
CA GLY A 88 16.22 -16.20 -1.94
C GLY A 88 15.94 -16.90 -3.27
N GLY A 89 16.95 -17.59 -3.81
CA GLY A 89 16.89 -18.25 -5.11
C GLY A 89 17.14 -17.33 -6.31
N ARG A 90 17.28 -16.01 -6.08
CA ARG A 90 17.55 -15.03 -7.14
C ARG A 90 19.01 -14.52 -7.05
N LYS A 91 19.61 -14.19 -8.19
CA LYS A 91 21.00 -13.68 -8.29
C LYS A 91 22.05 -14.60 -7.62
N GLY A 92 21.81 -15.93 -7.63
CA GLY A 92 22.73 -16.90 -7.06
C GLY A 92 22.83 -16.88 -5.53
N ASN A 93 21.79 -16.43 -4.84
CA ASN A 93 21.74 -16.26 -3.40
C ASN A 93 20.55 -17.02 -2.79
N ASP A 94 20.78 -17.71 -1.68
CA ASP A 94 19.76 -18.56 -1.02
C ASP A 94 18.92 -17.82 0.03
N ARG A 95 19.28 -16.57 0.36
CA ARG A 95 18.62 -15.80 1.42
C ARG A 95 17.91 -14.58 0.87
N VAL A 96 16.84 -14.17 1.54
CA VAL A 96 16.23 -12.84 1.33
C VAL A 96 17.16 -11.78 1.91
N TYR A 97 17.43 -10.72 1.15
CA TYR A 97 18.15 -9.54 1.62
C TYR A 97 17.61 -8.27 0.98
N TYR A 98 18.00 -7.12 1.53
CA TYR A 98 17.66 -5.83 0.96
C TYR A 98 18.82 -5.29 0.13
N ASP A 99 18.52 -4.59 -0.95
CA ASP A 99 19.54 -3.97 -1.81
C ASP A 99 19.00 -2.63 -2.36
N ALA A 100 19.19 -1.58 -1.57
CA ALA A 100 18.83 -0.22 -1.95
C ALA A 100 20.01 0.58 -2.52
N ARG A 101 21.04 -0.09 -3.03
CA ARG A 101 22.16 0.55 -3.73
C ARG A 101 21.70 1.06 -5.10
N LYS A 102 22.31 2.15 -5.57
CA LYS A 102 21.93 2.82 -6.82
C LYS A 102 21.80 1.86 -8.01
N ALA A 103 22.83 1.05 -8.27
CA ALA A 103 22.82 0.14 -9.42
C ALA A 103 21.68 -0.88 -9.37
N SER A 104 21.34 -1.39 -8.18
CA SER A 104 20.25 -2.35 -7.98
C SER A 104 18.88 -1.71 -8.20
N ILE A 105 18.65 -0.50 -7.66
CA ILE A 105 17.41 0.25 -7.85
C ILE A 105 17.16 0.53 -9.33
N LEU A 106 18.17 1.02 -10.05
CA LEU A 106 18.06 1.35 -11.48
C LEU A 106 17.74 0.10 -12.31
N ALA A 107 18.46 -0.99 -12.08
CA ALA A 107 18.23 -2.24 -12.81
C ALA A 107 16.85 -2.85 -12.52
N GLU A 108 16.41 -2.87 -11.26
CA GLU A 108 15.11 -3.42 -10.87
C GLU A 108 13.95 -2.59 -11.44
N MET A 109 14.11 -1.26 -11.52
CA MET A 109 13.12 -0.39 -12.15
C MET A 109 12.94 -0.71 -13.64
N ASP A 110 14.04 -0.88 -14.39
CA ASP A 110 13.96 -1.25 -15.79
C ASP A 110 13.26 -2.60 -16.00
N GLU A 111 13.55 -3.58 -15.15
CA GLU A 111 12.87 -4.87 -15.16
C GLU A 111 11.37 -4.73 -14.85
N SER A 112 10.97 -3.87 -13.88
CA SER A 112 9.57 -3.64 -13.53
C SER A 112 8.79 -2.99 -14.67
N LEU A 113 9.37 -1.97 -15.31
CA LEU A 113 8.76 -1.33 -16.48
C LEU A 113 8.54 -2.34 -17.63
N GLN A 114 9.52 -3.20 -17.88
CA GLN A 114 9.40 -4.27 -18.87
C GLN A 114 8.28 -5.27 -18.50
N ARG A 115 8.21 -5.72 -17.24
CA ARG A 115 7.16 -6.64 -16.78
C ARG A 115 5.78 -6.02 -16.88
N LEU A 116 5.60 -4.80 -16.41
CA LEU A 116 4.34 -4.06 -16.48
C LEU A 116 3.95 -3.70 -17.93
N GLY A 117 4.90 -3.48 -18.83
CA GLY A 117 4.63 -3.03 -20.18
C GLY A 117 4.26 -1.55 -20.24
N THR A 118 4.95 -0.72 -19.46
CA THR A 118 4.81 0.74 -19.42
C THR A 118 6.18 1.39 -19.42
N ASP A 119 6.26 2.65 -19.79
CA ASP A 119 7.49 3.44 -19.81
C ASP A 119 7.77 4.16 -18.47
N HIS A 120 6.76 4.28 -17.62
CA HIS A 120 6.90 4.91 -16.29
C HIS A 120 5.91 4.36 -15.27
N VAL A 121 6.21 4.61 -14.00
CA VAL A 121 5.26 4.48 -12.88
C VAL A 121 4.98 5.84 -12.24
N ASP A 122 3.80 5.99 -11.66
CA ASP A 122 3.41 7.24 -10.99
C ASP A 122 4.13 7.41 -9.64
N LEU A 123 4.39 6.30 -8.94
CA LEU A 123 5.07 6.30 -7.65
C LEU A 123 5.99 5.08 -7.51
N LEU A 124 7.27 5.33 -7.22
CA LEU A 124 8.23 4.29 -6.84
C LEU A 124 8.52 4.34 -5.35
N LEU A 125 8.39 3.22 -4.65
CA LEU A 125 8.72 3.09 -3.23
C LEU A 125 10.02 2.30 -3.02
N VAL A 126 10.87 2.75 -2.10
CA VAL A 126 11.88 1.85 -1.52
C VAL A 126 11.14 0.92 -0.53
N HIS A 127 11.09 -0.38 -0.84
CA HIS A 127 10.18 -1.35 -0.19
C HIS A 127 10.51 -1.60 1.29
N ARG A 128 11.80 -1.61 1.62
CA ARG A 128 12.33 -1.74 2.99
C ARG A 128 13.61 -0.92 3.13
N PRO A 129 13.88 -0.36 4.31
CA PRO A 129 15.17 0.25 4.56
C PRO A 129 16.26 -0.81 4.51
N ASP A 130 17.33 -0.53 3.78
CA ASP A 130 18.52 -1.38 3.69
C ASP A 130 19.60 -0.83 4.65
N PRO A 131 19.95 -1.56 5.72
CA PRO A 131 20.93 -1.08 6.69
C PRO A 131 22.38 -1.03 6.14
N LEU A 132 22.61 -1.60 4.96
CA LEU A 132 23.93 -1.60 4.30
C LEU A 132 24.01 -0.57 3.15
N ALA A 133 22.90 0.07 2.77
CA ALA A 133 22.92 1.09 1.73
C ALA A 133 23.22 2.48 2.31
N ASP A 134 24.06 3.23 1.62
CA ASP A 134 24.24 4.66 1.88
C ASP A 134 22.98 5.43 1.42
N PRO A 135 22.32 6.19 2.31
CA PRO A 135 21.15 7.01 1.92
C PRO A 135 21.42 7.98 0.76
N ALA A 136 22.65 8.50 0.61
CA ALA A 136 23.01 9.35 -0.51
C ALA A 136 22.98 8.60 -1.85
N GLY A 137 23.46 7.35 -1.88
CA GLY A 137 23.38 6.50 -3.07
C GLY A 137 21.96 6.09 -3.43
N THR A 138 21.12 5.82 -2.44
CA THR A 138 19.68 5.55 -2.63
C THR A 138 18.97 6.79 -3.18
N ALA A 139 19.21 7.98 -2.61
CA ALA A 139 18.64 9.23 -3.07
C ALA A 139 19.05 9.56 -4.53
N ASP A 140 20.32 9.38 -4.86
CA ASP A 140 20.82 9.59 -6.22
C ASP A 140 20.17 8.64 -7.25
N ALA A 141 19.88 7.39 -6.87
CA ALA A 141 19.09 6.48 -7.71
C ALA A 141 17.68 7.02 -7.98
N LEU A 142 16.97 7.43 -6.93
CA LEU A 142 15.60 7.93 -7.03
C LEU A 142 15.53 9.23 -7.86
N ASP A 143 16.43 10.20 -7.60
CA ASP A 143 16.53 11.43 -8.39
C ASP A 143 16.87 11.14 -9.87
N THR A 144 17.71 10.13 -10.12
CA THR A 144 18.03 9.68 -11.50
C THR A 144 16.80 9.15 -12.22
N LEU A 145 15.98 8.33 -11.55
CA LEU A 145 14.75 7.77 -12.14
C LEU A 145 13.68 8.84 -12.40
N ILE A 146 13.58 9.84 -11.52
CA ILE A 146 12.72 11.01 -11.76
C ILE A 146 13.21 11.79 -12.97
N ALA A 147 14.50 12.10 -13.05
CA ALA A 147 15.08 12.84 -14.17
C ALA A 147 14.94 12.13 -15.50
N GLN A 148 14.91 10.77 -15.50
CA GLN A 148 14.65 9.95 -16.68
C GLN A 148 13.15 9.81 -17.02
N GLY A 149 12.25 10.32 -16.18
CA GLY A 149 10.82 10.16 -16.35
C GLY A 149 10.30 8.75 -16.11
N LYS A 150 11.12 7.84 -15.56
CA LYS A 150 10.73 6.45 -15.26
C LYS A 150 9.88 6.32 -13.99
N ALA A 151 10.08 7.21 -13.02
CA ALA A 151 9.23 7.37 -11.85
C ALA A 151 8.83 8.84 -11.75
N LEU A 152 7.54 9.14 -11.64
CA LEU A 152 7.07 10.53 -11.54
C LEU A 152 7.22 11.05 -10.10
N HIS A 153 6.99 10.20 -9.12
CA HIS A 153 7.14 10.48 -7.70
C HIS A 153 7.86 9.32 -6.99
N VAL A 154 8.42 9.63 -5.83
CA VAL A 154 9.11 8.64 -5.00
C VAL A 154 8.61 8.67 -3.56
N GLY A 155 8.69 7.52 -2.91
CA GLY A 155 8.32 7.34 -1.52
C GLY A 155 9.08 6.18 -0.90
N VAL A 156 8.67 5.80 0.29
CA VAL A 156 9.29 4.71 1.05
C VAL A 156 8.23 3.76 1.61
N SER A 157 8.67 2.62 2.11
CA SER A 157 7.83 1.68 2.84
C SER A 157 8.60 1.16 4.05
N ASN A 158 7.92 1.13 5.21
CA ASN A 158 8.46 0.66 6.48
C ASN A 158 9.69 1.42 7.01
N TYR A 159 9.84 2.67 6.63
CA TYR A 159 10.88 3.55 7.14
C TYR A 159 10.47 4.17 8.48
N THR A 160 11.42 4.23 9.41
CA THR A 160 11.28 5.02 10.64
C THR A 160 11.43 6.51 10.33
N PRO A 161 10.97 7.42 11.23
CA PRO A 161 11.21 8.86 11.09
C PRO A 161 12.68 9.23 10.87
N ALA A 162 13.60 8.58 11.58
CA ALA A 162 15.04 8.82 11.45
C ALA A 162 15.58 8.40 10.07
N GLN A 163 15.12 7.26 9.54
CA GLN A 163 15.50 6.77 8.22
C GLN A 163 14.96 7.67 7.10
N MET A 164 13.71 8.17 7.24
CA MET A 164 13.15 9.16 6.32
C MET A 164 13.97 10.46 6.33
N ASN A 165 14.39 10.95 7.50
CA ASN A 165 15.25 12.13 7.60
C ASN A 165 16.60 11.92 6.92
N ALA A 166 17.23 10.75 7.12
CA ALA A 166 18.50 10.42 6.51
C ALA A 166 18.42 10.41 4.97
N LEU A 167 17.36 9.80 4.42
CA LEU A 167 17.13 9.76 2.97
C LEU A 167 16.80 11.15 2.42
N GLN A 168 15.85 11.89 3.04
CA GLN A 168 15.40 13.20 2.57
C GLN A 168 16.51 14.24 2.55
N LYS A 169 17.52 14.12 3.42
CA LYS A 169 18.67 15.02 3.43
C LYS A 169 19.43 15.05 2.10
N HIS A 170 19.41 13.95 1.34
CA HIS A 170 20.13 13.77 0.08
C HIS A 170 19.19 13.79 -1.14
N LEU A 171 17.93 13.50 -0.95
CA LEU A 171 16.94 13.44 -2.01
C LEU A 171 16.40 14.83 -2.34
N LYS A 172 16.39 15.22 -3.62
CA LYS A 172 15.87 16.52 -4.10
C LYS A 172 14.35 16.56 -4.11
N ALA A 173 13.72 15.46 -4.56
CA ALA A 173 12.27 15.33 -4.55
C ALA A 173 11.74 15.11 -3.12
N PRO A 174 10.52 15.53 -2.78
CA PRO A 174 9.91 15.17 -1.51
C PRO A 174 9.57 13.66 -1.48
N ILE A 175 9.78 13.02 -0.32
CA ILE A 175 9.23 11.69 -0.06
C ILE A 175 7.71 11.83 -0.01
N ALA A 176 7.00 11.31 -1.02
CA ALA A 176 5.56 11.53 -1.19
C ALA A 176 4.71 10.78 -0.15
N THR A 177 5.14 9.60 0.28
CA THR A 177 4.43 8.77 1.25
C THR A 177 5.35 7.75 1.90
N ASN A 178 4.93 7.22 3.05
CA ASN A 178 5.48 6.01 3.67
C ASN A 178 4.39 4.94 3.72
N GLN A 179 4.61 3.79 3.08
CA GLN A 179 3.69 2.66 3.14
C GLN A 179 4.00 1.82 4.39
N LEU A 180 3.10 1.82 5.36
CA LEU A 180 3.27 1.24 6.70
C LEU A 180 2.17 0.23 7.00
N GLU A 181 2.37 -0.60 8.03
CA GLU A 181 1.30 -1.43 8.55
C GLU A 181 0.35 -0.59 9.42
N PHE A 182 -0.89 -0.46 8.95
CA PHE A 182 -1.99 0.09 9.72
C PHE A 182 -3.22 -0.79 9.55
N SER A 183 -3.75 -1.29 10.63
CA SER A 183 -4.99 -2.06 10.65
C SER A 183 -5.59 -2.06 12.04
N VAL A 184 -6.81 -2.54 12.17
CA VAL A 184 -7.43 -2.80 13.47
C VAL A 184 -6.63 -3.79 14.34
N LYS A 185 -5.67 -4.53 13.76
CA LYS A 185 -4.77 -5.48 14.46
C LYS A 185 -3.38 -4.89 14.71
N ALA A 186 -2.92 -3.98 13.87
CA ALA A 186 -1.62 -3.32 13.95
C ALA A 186 -1.81 -1.82 14.24
N VAL A 187 -2.01 -1.49 15.50
CA VAL A 187 -2.36 -0.14 15.97
C VAL A 187 -1.18 0.65 16.52
N ASP A 188 -0.01 0.03 16.67
CA ASP A 188 1.14 0.63 17.37
C ASP A 188 1.59 1.95 16.72
N ASN A 189 1.52 2.06 15.40
CA ASN A 189 1.91 3.27 14.68
C ASN A 189 1.03 4.49 15.00
N PHE A 190 -0.14 4.30 15.61
CA PHE A 190 -0.97 5.39 16.13
C PHE A 190 -0.51 5.91 17.50
N PHE A 191 0.34 5.16 18.22
CA PHE A 191 0.66 5.43 19.64
C PHE A 191 2.17 5.54 19.92
N ASN A 192 3.04 5.30 18.93
CA ASN A 192 4.50 5.24 19.11
C ASN A 192 5.25 6.44 18.52
N GLY A 193 4.53 7.51 18.12
CA GLY A 193 5.09 8.72 17.54
C GLY A 193 5.25 8.68 16.02
N VAL A 194 4.98 7.55 15.35
CA VAL A 194 5.03 7.46 13.88
C VAL A 194 3.95 8.36 13.25
N SER A 195 2.71 8.29 13.75
CA SER A 195 1.62 9.17 13.30
C SER A 195 1.93 10.64 13.51
N ASP A 196 2.56 11.00 14.63
CA ASP A 196 2.95 12.39 14.93
C ASP A 196 4.00 12.91 13.95
N ASP A 197 4.99 12.08 13.59
CA ASP A 197 5.99 12.45 12.57
C ASP A 197 5.35 12.62 11.19
N LEU A 198 4.40 11.75 10.81
CA LEU A 198 3.66 11.87 9.56
C LEU A 198 2.84 13.18 9.52
N PHE A 199 2.19 13.55 10.63
CA PHE A 199 1.51 14.84 10.76
C PHE A 199 2.47 16.03 10.61
N ALA A 200 3.61 15.99 11.29
CA ALA A 200 4.60 17.05 11.23
C ALA A 200 5.13 17.28 9.81
N ARG A 201 5.16 16.22 8.99
CA ARG A 201 5.55 16.28 7.57
C ARG A 201 4.40 16.64 6.63
N GLY A 202 3.16 16.64 7.09
CA GLY A 202 1.98 16.68 6.22
C GLY A 202 1.85 15.45 5.31
N MET A 203 2.51 14.33 5.66
CA MET A 203 2.58 13.12 4.87
C MET A 203 1.36 12.22 5.11
N LYS A 204 0.75 11.74 4.02
CA LYS A 204 -0.37 10.80 4.06
C LYS A 204 0.15 9.39 3.83
N PRO A 205 -0.04 8.43 4.78
CA PRO A 205 0.48 7.08 4.64
C PRO A 205 -0.39 6.18 3.78
N MET A 206 0.23 5.18 3.16
CA MET A 206 -0.45 4.01 2.61
C MET A 206 -0.44 2.89 3.66
N ALA A 207 -1.59 2.26 3.90
CA ALA A 207 -1.72 1.14 4.84
C ALA A 207 -1.63 -0.19 4.10
N TRP A 208 -0.57 -0.97 4.32
CA TRP A 208 -0.55 -2.36 3.88
C TRP A 208 -1.21 -3.26 4.93
N SER A 209 -1.80 -4.38 4.47
CA SER A 209 -2.61 -5.30 5.31
C SER A 209 -3.72 -4.63 6.13
N PRO A 210 -4.53 -3.73 5.55
CA PRO A 210 -5.51 -2.93 6.29
C PRO A 210 -6.55 -3.76 7.06
N LEU A 211 -6.74 -5.03 6.69
CA LEU A 211 -7.61 -5.99 7.39
C LEU A 211 -6.81 -7.04 8.18
N GLY A 212 -5.58 -6.73 8.62
CA GLY A 212 -4.73 -7.65 9.37
C GLY A 212 -4.42 -8.96 8.65
N GLY A 213 -4.24 -8.90 7.32
CA GLY A 213 -4.03 -10.10 6.49
C GLY A 213 -5.23 -11.04 6.40
N GLY A 214 -6.38 -10.66 6.95
CA GLY A 214 -7.59 -11.49 7.04
C GLY A 214 -7.71 -12.28 8.35
N SER A 215 -6.70 -12.24 9.21
CA SER A 215 -6.67 -12.98 10.46
C SER A 215 -7.77 -12.58 11.46
N VAL A 216 -8.30 -11.36 11.37
CA VAL A 216 -9.43 -10.91 12.20
C VAL A 216 -10.68 -11.77 11.97
N PHE A 217 -10.90 -12.27 10.75
CA PHE A 217 -12.10 -13.05 10.41
C PHE A 217 -12.07 -14.47 10.95
N THR A 218 -10.91 -15.11 10.95
CA THR A 218 -10.75 -16.54 11.23
C THR A 218 -9.80 -16.87 12.37
N GLY A 219 -9.02 -15.89 12.85
CA GLY A 219 -8.06 -16.09 13.94
C GLY A 219 -8.75 -16.42 15.25
N GLU A 220 -8.15 -17.33 16.02
CA GLU A 220 -8.62 -17.77 17.34
C GLU A 220 -7.79 -17.16 18.49
N ASP A 221 -6.77 -16.37 18.15
CA ASP A 221 -6.02 -15.61 19.16
C ASP A 221 -6.91 -14.56 19.82
N GLU A 222 -6.63 -14.28 21.09
CA GLU A 222 -7.45 -13.37 21.91
C GLU A 222 -7.64 -11.99 21.29
N GLN A 223 -6.61 -11.44 20.63
CA GLN A 223 -6.70 -10.17 19.95
C GLN A 223 -7.72 -10.22 18.79
N SER A 224 -7.62 -11.24 17.93
CA SER A 224 -8.57 -11.42 16.81
C SER A 224 -10.01 -11.60 17.29
N VAL A 225 -10.21 -12.34 18.39
CA VAL A 225 -11.55 -12.55 18.99
C VAL A 225 -12.13 -11.23 19.51
N ARG A 226 -11.35 -10.44 20.28
CA ARG A 226 -11.80 -9.14 20.79
C ARG A 226 -12.13 -8.16 19.66
N ILE A 227 -11.24 -8.02 18.67
CA ILE A 227 -11.44 -7.13 17.53
C ILE A 227 -12.69 -7.54 16.76
N ARG A 228 -12.84 -8.83 16.47
CA ARG A 228 -13.99 -9.35 15.72
C ARG A 228 -15.31 -9.04 16.42
N ALA A 229 -15.37 -9.16 17.74
CA ALA A 229 -16.56 -8.83 18.53
C ALA A 229 -16.90 -7.32 18.43
N ALA A 230 -15.92 -6.44 18.61
CA ALA A 230 -16.11 -4.99 18.50
C ALA A 230 -16.51 -4.55 17.10
N VAL A 231 -15.81 -5.06 16.07
CA VAL A 231 -16.11 -4.75 14.65
C VAL A 231 -17.49 -5.24 14.25
N ARG A 232 -17.90 -6.46 14.64
CA ARG A 232 -19.23 -7.02 14.35
C ARG A 232 -20.33 -6.18 14.96
N LYS A 233 -20.19 -5.76 16.22
CA LYS A 233 -21.16 -4.88 16.90
C LYS A 233 -21.39 -3.59 16.12
N LEU A 234 -20.31 -2.99 15.57
CA LEU A 234 -20.44 -1.79 14.75
C LEU A 234 -21.00 -2.11 13.36
N ALA A 235 -20.60 -3.20 12.73
CA ALA A 235 -21.14 -3.64 11.45
C ALA A 235 -22.68 -3.81 11.52
N ASP A 236 -23.18 -4.47 12.56
CA ASP A 236 -24.62 -4.63 12.81
C ASP A 236 -25.32 -3.26 13.02
N ARG A 237 -24.69 -2.33 13.76
CA ARG A 237 -25.23 -0.99 14.01
C ARG A 237 -25.33 -0.16 12.74
N TYR A 238 -24.28 -0.19 11.89
CA TYR A 238 -24.22 0.57 10.66
C TYR A 238 -24.92 -0.13 9.47
N GLY A 239 -25.35 -1.40 9.64
CA GLY A 239 -25.98 -2.18 8.59
C GLY A 239 -25.01 -2.50 7.42
N VAL A 240 -23.74 -2.71 7.71
CA VAL A 240 -22.69 -2.97 6.71
C VAL A 240 -21.84 -4.19 7.09
N GLU A 241 -21.00 -4.62 6.18
CA GLU A 241 -20.08 -5.74 6.43
C GLU A 241 -18.90 -5.34 7.33
N MET A 242 -18.30 -6.32 8.00
CA MET A 242 -17.15 -6.12 8.87
C MET A 242 -15.95 -5.51 8.12
N ASP A 243 -15.73 -5.90 6.87
CA ASP A 243 -14.70 -5.31 6.00
C ASP A 243 -14.87 -3.79 5.93
N THR A 244 -16.10 -3.34 5.68
CA THR A 244 -16.46 -1.91 5.56
C THR A 244 -16.10 -1.15 6.84
N ILE A 245 -16.44 -1.70 8.03
CA ILE A 245 -16.10 -1.07 9.31
C ILE A 245 -14.59 -0.98 9.52
N MET A 246 -13.84 -2.03 9.21
CA MET A 246 -12.38 -2.02 9.39
C MET A 246 -11.67 -1.00 8.48
N TYR A 247 -12.14 -0.82 7.24
CA TYR A 247 -11.66 0.25 6.37
C TYR A 247 -12.10 1.63 6.86
N ALA A 248 -13.38 1.80 7.23
CA ALA A 248 -13.90 3.06 7.75
C ALA A 248 -13.17 3.51 9.02
N TRP A 249 -12.77 2.56 9.87
CA TRP A 249 -11.95 2.81 11.05
C TRP A 249 -10.59 3.42 10.70
N LEU A 250 -9.91 2.92 9.66
CA LEU A 250 -8.67 3.51 9.14
C LEU A 250 -8.93 4.91 8.55
N PHE A 251 -9.97 5.06 7.76
CA PHE A 251 -10.30 6.31 7.07
C PHE A 251 -10.78 7.41 8.02
N ARG A 252 -11.26 7.05 9.22
CA ARG A 252 -11.62 8.01 10.28
C ARG A 252 -10.43 8.77 10.81
N HIS A 253 -9.21 8.21 10.67
CA HIS A 253 -8.00 8.84 11.19
C HIS A 253 -7.64 10.09 10.35
N PRO A 254 -7.31 11.24 11.00
CA PRO A 254 -7.08 12.51 10.30
C PRO A 254 -5.82 12.54 9.43
N LEU A 255 -4.97 11.51 9.47
CA LEU A 255 -3.86 11.32 8.51
C LEU A 255 -4.31 11.04 7.07
N GLU A 256 -5.63 10.88 6.82
CA GLU A 256 -6.14 10.53 5.49
C GLU A 256 -5.47 9.27 4.92
N ILE A 257 -5.42 8.22 5.73
CA ILE A 257 -4.77 6.94 5.40
C ILE A 257 -5.38 6.36 4.11
N MET A 258 -4.53 5.90 3.20
CA MET A 258 -4.93 5.17 2.00
C MET A 258 -4.76 3.67 2.25
N ALA A 259 -5.79 2.87 2.01
CA ALA A 259 -5.77 1.44 2.29
C ALA A 259 -5.45 0.60 1.05
N VAL A 260 -4.39 -0.19 1.10
CA VAL A 260 -4.02 -1.13 0.03
C VAL A 260 -4.79 -2.44 0.23
N THR A 261 -5.89 -2.61 -0.51
CA THR A 261 -6.68 -3.85 -0.45
C THR A 261 -6.04 -4.96 -1.30
N GLY A 262 -5.88 -6.15 -0.73
CA GLY A 262 -5.27 -7.29 -1.42
C GLY A 262 -6.27 -8.35 -1.87
N THR A 263 -7.56 -8.03 -1.92
CA THR A 263 -8.60 -8.97 -2.34
C THR A 263 -8.78 -9.01 -3.84
N MET A 264 -9.03 -10.23 -4.39
CA MET A 264 -9.48 -10.41 -5.77
C MET A 264 -11.00 -10.65 -5.85
N ASN A 265 -11.72 -10.49 -4.75
CA ASN A 265 -13.17 -10.64 -4.69
C ASN A 265 -13.84 -9.28 -4.93
N GLU A 266 -14.67 -9.16 -5.97
CA GLU A 266 -15.35 -7.93 -6.39
C GLU A 266 -16.19 -7.32 -5.26
N LYS A 267 -16.99 -8.12 -4.54
CA LYS A 267 -17.80 -7.62 -3.41
C LYS A 267 -16.96 -7.00 -2.30
N ARG A 268 -15.83 -7.61 -1.97
CA ARG A 268 -14.94 -7.07 -0.94
C ARG A 268 -14.26 -5.76 -1.38
N ILE A 269 -14.07 -5.55 -2.67
CA ILE A 269 -13.64 -4.26 -3.22
C ILE A 269 -14.75 -3.22 -3.09
N GLU A 270 -16.00 -3.61 -3.35
CA GLU A 270 -17.17 -2.74 -3.12
C GLU A 270 -17.30 -2.34 -1.64
N TYR A 271 -17.06 -3.27 -0.71
CA TYR A 271 -17.05 -2.97 0.74
C TYR A 271 -15.95 -1.97 1.12
N ALA A 272 -14.77 -2.08 0.52
CA ALA A 272 -13.70 -1.11 0.73
C ALA A 272 -14.08 0.28 0.17
N ALA A 273 -14.71 0.32 -1.02
CA ALA A 273 -15.20 1.56 -1.60
C ALA A 273 -16.33 2.18 -0.75
N GLN A 274 -17.31 1.39 -0.29
CA GLN A 274 -18.40 1.83 0.58
C GLN A 274 -17.87 2.45 1.88
N ALA A 275 -16.76 1.94 2.41
CA ALA A 275 -16.18 2.42 3.65
C ALA A 275 -15.79 3.92 3.61
N THR A 276 -15.58 4.48 2.42
CA THR A 276 -15.27 5.91 2.26
C THR A 276 -16.48 6.82 2.56
N GLU A 277 -17.68 6.26 2.63
CA GLU A 277 -18.93 6.96 2.95
C GLU A 277 -19.38 6.75 4.41
N ILE A 278 -18.65 5.91 5.17
CA ILE A 278 -19.00 5.59 6.57
C ILE A 278 -18.19 6.46 7.51
N GLU A 279 -18.87 7.23 8.33
CA GLU A 279 -18.26 8.03 9.39
C GLU A 279 -18.44 7.33 10.74
N ILE A 280 -17.38 6.74 11.26
CA ILE A 280 -17.33 6.12 12.59
C ILE A 280 -17.22 7.22 13.64
N ALA A 281 -18.02 7.14 14.72
CA ALA A 281 -17.96 8.09 15.83
C ALA A 281 -16.62 8.01 16.57
N HIS A 282 -16.23 9.13 17.21
CA HIS A 282 -14.94 9.25 17.90
C HIS A 282 -14.72 8.15 18.95
N ASN A 283 -15.73 7.89 19.79
CA ASN A 283 -15.68 6.85 20.81
C ASN A 283 -15.66 5.43 20.25
N GLU A 284 -16.29 5.20 19.10
CA GLU A 284 -16.29 3.90 18.41
C GLU A 284 -14.92 3.56 17.83
N TRP A 285 -14.16 4.59 17.39
CA TRP A 285 -12.78 4.40 16.98
C TRP A 285 -11.94 3.85 18.13
N TYR A 286 -12.08 4.41 19.34
CA TYR A 286 -11.39 3.94 20.56
C TYR A 286 -11.88 2.57 21.01
N GLU A 287 -13.16 2.22 20.82
CA GLU A 287 -13.68 0.88 21.13
C GLU A 287 -12.90 -0.21 20.37
N ILE A 288 -12.66 0.00 19.06
CA ILE A 288 -11.87 -0.94 18.25
C ILE A 288 -10.38 -0.89 18.66
N ALA A 289 -9.82 0.28 18.92
CA ALA A 289 -8.43 0.43 19.36
C ALA A 289 -8.17 -0.28 20.68
N ALA A 290 -9.08 -0.15 21.67
CA ALA A 290 -9.01 -0.86 22.95
C ALA A 290 -9.14 -2.38 22.77
N ALA A 291 -10.06 -2.84 21.92
CA ALA A 291 -10.18 -4.26 21.58
C ALA A 291 -8.89 -4.82 20.98
N SER A 292 -8.20 -4.04 20.14
CA SER A 292 -6.91 -4.39 19.58
C SER A 292 -5.81 -4.50 20.63
N ARG A 293 -5.69 -3.49 21.49
CA ARG A 293 -4.64 -3.41 22.51
C ARG A 293 -4.89 -4.36 23.71
N GLY A 294 -6.15 -4.72 23.96
CA GLY A 294 -6.55 -5.53 25.12
C GLY A 294 -6.73 -4.74 26.41
N PHE A 295 -6.68 -3.42 26.35
CA PHE A 295 -6.91 -2.50 27.47
C PHE A 295 -7.43 -1.14 26.95
N ASP A 296 -8.19 -0.46 27.80
CA ASP A 296 -8.68 0.88 27.53
C ASP A 296 -7.55 1.93 27.58
N VAL A 297 -7.83 3.13 27.07
CA VAL A 297 -6.92 4.26 27.26
C VAL A 297 -6.87 4.60 28.75
N PRO A 298 -5.69 4.94 29.32
CA PRO A 298 -5.54 5.28 30.74
C PRO A 298 -6.24 6.59 31.10
#